data_e073e604fa82715688f9474e88c077d4
#
_entry.id   e073e604fa82715688f9474e88c077d4
#
_cell.length_a   1.000
_cell.length_b   1.000
_cell.length_c   1.000
_cell.angle_alpha   90.00
_cell.angle_beta   90.00
_cell.angle_gamma   90.00
#
_symmetry.space_group_name_H-M   'P 1'
#
loop_
_entity.id
_entity.type
_entity.pdbx_description
1 polymer ?
#
loop_
_entity_poly.entity_id
_entity_poly.type
_entity_poly.pdbx_seq_one_letter_code
_entity_poly.pdbx_strand_id
1 'polypeptide(L)'
;MNLTEIETRVLGSLIEKDITTPDYYPLSLNALVNACNQKNNREPVMTLDEETVRQALNTLQEKRLAGPASGADSRVTKFDHRLQEVFNFDRREAAVVCVLLLRGPQTPGELRSRTDRMYHFEALDDIVSTLDRLAQREPPLARVLPRQPGTKESRYTHLFSGEPPMPDAAGSADMARAPSPAYAGTGSASDRLTTLEEEVARLRQELSEVQQQLAAFRKQFE
;
A
#
# COMPACT_ATOMS: atom_id res chain seq x y z
N MET A 1 6.76 -4.68 16.53
CA MET A 1 7.51 -4.70 15.27
C MET A 1 7.28 -3.36 14.61
N ASN A 2 8.31 -2.73 14.03
CA ASN A 2 8.17 -1.41 13.43
C ASN A 2 8.95 -1.40 12.11
N LEU A 3 8.25 -1.68 10.99
CA LEU A 3 8.81 -1.65 9.65
C LEU A 3 8.67 -0.25 9.05
N THR A 4 9.71 0.19 8.35
CA THR A 4 9.64 1.37 7.49
C THR A 4 8.78 1.08 6.26
N GLU A 5 8.37 2.12 5.55
CA GLU A 5 7.61 1.98 4.30
C GLU A 5 8.39 1.18 3.23
N ILE A 6 9.70 1.38 3.18
CA ILE A 6 10.58 0.65 2.25
C ILE A 6 10.69 -0.83 2.64
N GLU A 7 10.89 -1.14 3.93
CA GLU A 7 10.91 -2.51 4.42
C GLU A 7 9.57 -3.23 4.16
N THR A 8 8.46 -2.52 4.36
CA THR A 8 7.12 -3.01 4.07
C THR A 8 6.96 -3.35 2.57
N ARG A 9 7.45 -2.48 1.68
CA ARG A 9 7.46 -2.71 0.23
C ARG A 9 8.31 -3.90 -0.16
N VAL A 10 9.52 -4.03 0.37
CA VAL A 10 10.44 -5.14 0.09
C VAL A 10 9.84 -6.47 0.55
N LEU A 11 9.35 -6.51 1.78
CA LEU A 11 8.73 -7.71 2.35
C LEU A 11 7.48 -8.15 1.57
N GLY A 12 6.57 -7.21 1.31
CA GLY A 12 5.36 -7.47 0.51
C GLY A 12 5.69 -7.95 -0.90
N SER A 13 6.76 -7.43 -1.52
CA SER A 13 7.20 -7.87 -2.85
C SER A 13 7.75 -9.30 -2.84
N LEU A 14 8.49 -9.69 -1.80
CA LEU A 14 8.96 -11.07 -1.64
C LEU A 14 7.77 -12.03 -1.48
N ILE A 15 6.80 -11.72 -0.64
CA ILE A 15 5.60 -12.55 -0.43
C ILE A 15 4.80 -12.70 -1.73
N GLU A 16 4.56 -11.58 -2.44
CA GLU A 16 3.82 -11.63 -3.69
C GLU A 16 4.49 -12.57 -4.70
N LYS A 17 5.83 -12.46 -4.86
CA LYS A 17 6.56 -13.26 -5.85
C LYS A 17 6.70 -14.72 -5.47
N ASP A 18 6.80 -15.04 -4.20
CA ASP A 18 6.74 -16.42 -3.72
C ASP A 18 5.42 -17.09 -4.14
N ILE A 19 4.30 -16.39 -3.98
CA ILE A 19 2.97 -16.95 -4.27
C ILE A 19 2.67 -16.92 -5.78
N THR A 20 2.97 -15.80 -6.47
CA THR A 20 2.50 -15.59 -7.85
C THR A 20 3.47 -16.07 -8.92
N THR A 21 4.74 -16.19 -8.62
CA THR A 21 5.80 -16.59 -9.56
C THR A 21 6.83 -17.51 -8.90
N PRO A 22 6.41 -18.67 -8.33
CA PRO A 22 7.29 -19.55 -7.55
C PRO A 22 8.49 -20.07 -8.37
N ASP A 23 8.36 -20.25 -9.68
CA ASP A 23 9.45 -20.71 -10.55
C ASP A 23 10.64 -19.73 -10.60
N TYR A 24 10.40 -18.44 -10.31
CA TYR A 24 11.41 -17.38 -10.28
C TYR A 24 11.83 -17.01 -8.86
N TYR A 25 11.27 -17.65 -7.86
CA TYR A 25 11.58 -17.43 -6.45
C TYR A 25 12.61 -18.48 -5.95
N PRO A 26 13.54 -18.14 -5.07
CA PRO A 26 13.82 -16.82 -4.46
C PRO A 26 14.43 -15.80 -5.44
N LEU A 27 14.30 -14.49 -5.10
CA LEU A 27 14.66 -13.38 -5.99
C LEU A 27 16.11 -12.93 -5.85
N SER A 28 16.77 -12.63 -6.97
CA SER A 28 18.00 -11.83 -6.96
C SER A 28 17.68 -10.37 -6.55
N LEU A 29 18.70 -9.62 -6.11
CA LEU A 29 18.52 -8.21 -5.73
C LEU A 29 17.91 -7.38 -6.86
N ASN A 30 18.41 -7.52 -8.08
CA ASN A 30 17.84 -6.82 -9.26
C ASN A 30 16.35 -7.18 -9.49
N ALA A 31 15.99 -8.48 -9.42
CA ALA A 31 14.61 -8.91 -9.56
C ALA A 31 13.72 -8.33 -8.45
N LEU A 32 14.24 -8.21 -7.23
CA LEU A 32 13.52 -7.61 -6.11
C LEU A 32 13.33 -6.09 -6.28
N VAL A 33 14.35 -5.36 -6.73
CA VAL A 33 14.24 -3.93 -7.08
C VAL A 33 13.13 -3.72 -8.12
N ASN A 34 13.14 -4.54 -9.17
CA ASN A 34 12.10 -4.48 -10.20
C ASN A 34 10.70 -4.80 -9.62
N ALA A 35 10.60 -5.77 -8.71
CA ALA A 35 9.35 -6.12 -8.05
C ALA A 35 8.84 -4.99 -7.15
N CYS A 36 9.71 -4.29 -6.42
CA CYS A 36 9.37 -3.14 -5.59
C CYS A 36 8.85 -1.96 -6.40
N ASN A 37 9.43 -1.71 -7.58
CA ASN A 37 9.15 -0.56 -8.45
C ASN A 37 8.04 -0.80 -9.48
N GLN A 38 7.30 -1.91 -9.38
CA GLN A 38 6.15 -2.15 -10.26
C GLN A 38 5.13 -1.02 -10.16
N LYS A 39 4.59 -0.59 -11.31
CA LYS A 39 3.55 0.45 -11.35
C LYS A 39 2.17 -0.07 -10.94
N ASN A 40 1.95 -1.38 -11.09
CA ASN A 40 0.68 -2.03 -10.75
C ASN A 40 0.80 -2.76 -9.41
N ASN A 41 -0.31 -2.83 -8.70
CA ASN A 41 -0.41 -3.53 -7.40
C ASN A 41 0.52 -2.96 -6.31
N ARG A 42 0.85 -1.69 -6.39
CA ARG A 42 1.68 -0.93 -5.44
C ARG A 42 1.02 0.40 -5.12
N GLU A 43 0.99 0.76 -3.85
CA GLU A 43 0.49 2.06 -3.38
C GLU A 43 1.30 2.48 -2.14
N PRO A 44 2.02 3.61 -2.22
CA PRO A 44 2.29 4.41 -3.41
C PRO A 44 3.18 3.70 -4.43
N VAL A 45 3.23 4.17 -5.67
CA VAL A 45 4.26 3.73 -6.64
C VAL A 45 5.59 4.33 -6.20
N MET A 46 6.63 3.49 -6.13
CA MET A 46 7.98 3.90 -5.71
C MET A 46 8.98 3.73 -6.84
N THR A 47 10.10 4.45 -6.74
CA THR A 47 11.28 4.27 -7.58
C THR A 47 12.49 4.13 -6.65
N LEU A 48 12.70 2.90 -6.19
CA LEU A 48 13.79 2.56 -5.27
C LEU A 48 15.01 2.14 -6.07
N ASP A 49 16.19 2.55 -5.64
CA ASP A 49 17.45 2.07 -6.16
C ASP A 49 17.90 0.77 -5.47
N GLU A 50 18.95 0.16 -6.00
CA GLU A 50 19.48 -1.10 -5.51
C GLU A 50 20.02 -0.97 -4.07
N GLU A 51 20.66 0.14 -3.74
CA GLU A 51 21.25 0.37 -2.43
C GLU A 51 20.17 0.50 -1.35
N THR A 52 19.12 1.24 -1.63
CA THR A 52 17.97 1.39 -0.74
C THR A 52 17.28 0.04 -0.45
N VAL A 53 17.08 -0.79 -1.48
CA VAL A 53 16.50 -2.14 -1.32
C VAL A 53 17.44 -3.06 -0.55
N ARG A 54 18.77 -2.96 -0.76
CA ARG A 54 19.78 -3.72 -0.03
C ARG A 54 19.78 -3.39 1.47
N GLN A 55 19.71 -2.10 1.80
CA GLN A 55 19.62 -1.64 3.19
C GLN A 55 18.35 -2.16 3.87
N ALA A 56 17.21 -2.09 3.20
CA ALA A 56 15.96 -2.64 3.72
C ALA A 56 16.02 -4.18 3.91
N LEU A 57 16.69 -4.91 3.01
CA LEU A 57 16.91 -6.35 3.19
C LEU A 57 17.78 -6.66 4.41
N ASN A 58 18.85 -5.88 4.66
CA ASN A 58 19.71 -6.07 5.82
C ASN A 58 18.93 -5.88 7.13
N THR A 59 18.13 -4.82 7.23
CA THR A 59 17.29 -4.58 8.41
C THR A 59 16.16 -5.63 8.56
N LEU A 60 15.59 -6.11 7.46
CA LEU A 60 14.64 -7.24 7.49
C LEU A 60 15.30 -8.54 7.93
N GLN A 61 16.59 -8.76 7.60
CA GLN A 61 17.36 -9.89 8.05
C GLN A 61 17.65 -9.83 9.56
N GLU A 62 17.99 -8.66 10.09
CA GLU A 62 18.13 -8.43 11.54
C GLU A 62 16.81 -8.71 12.28
N LYS A 63 15.69 -8.35 11.67
CA LYS A 63 14.33 -8.63 12.17
C LYS A 63 13.87 -10.07 11.91
N ARG A 64 14.68 -10.90 11.24
CA ARG A 64 14.40 -12.29 10.86
C ARG A 64 13.16 -12.46 9.95
N LEU A 65 12.82 -11.45 9.16
CA LEU A 65 11.67 -11.46 8.28
C LEU A 65 12.01 -11.80 6.83
N ALA A 66 13.25 -11.57 6.41
CA ALA A 66 13.78 -11.94 5.11
C ALA A 66 15.28 -12.19 5.22
N GLY A 67 15.88 -12.78 4.21
CA GLY A 67 17.33 -13.00 4.20
C GLY A 67 17.80 -13.73 2.95
N PRO A 68 19.11 -14.06 2.89
CA PRO A 68 19.64 -14.90 1.85
C PRO A 68 18.99 -16.29 1.91
N ALA A 69 18.55 -16.78 0.76
CA ALA A 69 17.99 -18.12 0.63
C ALA A 69 19.07 -19.19 0.80
N SER A 70 18.78 -20.23 1.58
CA SER A 70 19.68 -21.35 1.82
C SER A 70 19.69 -22.32 0.63
N GLY A 71 20.88 -22.81 0.26
CA GLY A 71 21.01 -23.95 -0.68
C GLY A 71 21.11 -23.59 -2.17
N ALA A 72 21.29 -22.33 -2.53
CA ALA A 72 21.55 -22.00 -3.91
C ALA A 72 23.05 -22.09 -4.23
N ASP A 73 23.47 -23.11 -4.99
CA ASP A 73 24.72 -23.14 -5.76
C ASP A 73 24.74 -22.06 -6.88
N SER A 74 24.07 -20.95 -6.59
CA SER A 74 23.91 -19.84 -7.52
C SER A 74 25.05 -18.84 -7.34
N ARG A 75 25.68 -18.43 -8.45
CA ARG A 75 26.68 -17.36 -8.47
C ARG A 75 26.16 -16.00 -7.99
N VAL A 76 24.85 -15.86 -7.86
CA VAL A 76 24.14 -14.64 -7.45
C VAL A 76 23.36 -14.94 -6.18
N THR A 77 23.56 -14.13 -5.14
CA THR A 77 22.77 -14.22 -3.91
C THR A 77 21.30 -13.96 -4.21
N LYS A 78 20.44 -14.87 -3.76
CA LYS A 78 18.98 -14.75 -3.83
C LYS A 78 18.41 -14.55 -2.44
N PHE A 79 17.25 -13.93 -2.36
CA PHE A 79 16.61 -13.56 -1.11
C PHE A 79 15.20 -14.15 -1.05
N ASP A 80 14.81 -14.57 0.15
CA ASP A 80 13.49 -15.07 0.50
C ASP A 80 12.93 -14.36 1.73
N HIS A 81 11.61 -14.44 1.92
CA HIS A 81 10.98 -14.05 3.17
C HIS A 81 10.88 -15.24 4.13
N ARG A 82 10.77 -14.96 5.42
CA ARG A 82 10.67 -15.95 6.50
C ARG A 82 9.38 -15.83 7.30
N LEU A 83 8.33 -15.31 6.69
CA LEU A 83 7.05 -15.07 7.37
C LEU A 83 6.39 -16.36 7.84
N GLN A 84 6.57 -17.45 7.10
CA GLN A 84 6.07 -18.77 7.49
C GLN A 84 6.73 -19.26 8.78
N GLU A 85 8.04 -19.04 8.92
CA GLU A 85 8.80 -19.44 10.11
C GLU A 85 8.42 -18.59 11.34
N VAL A 86 8.15 -17.29 11.11
CA VAL A 86 7.90 -16.33 12.20
C VAL A 86 6.43 -16.33 12.62
N PHE A 87 5.49 -16.40 11.66
CA PHE A 87 4.06 -16.20 11.93
C PHE A 87 3.20 -17.42 11.64
N ASN A 88 3.73 -18.42 10.93
CA ASN A 88 2.98 -19.60 10.49
C ASN A 88 1.63 -19.23 9.84
N PHE A 89 1.69 -18.33 8.84
CA PHE A 89 0.50 -17.89 8.10
C PHE A 89 -0.06 -19.02 7.24
N ASP A 90 -1.38 -19.15 7.23
CA ASP A 90 -2.04 -19.88 6.17
C ASP A 90 -2.05 -19.06 4.85
N ARG A 91 -2.44 -19.70 3.73
CA ARG A 91 -2.45 -19.03 2.41
C ARG A 91 -3.38 -17.83 2.37
N ARG A 92 -4.49 -17.83 3.13
CA ARG A 92 -5.46 -16.74 3.23
C ARG A 92 -4.83 -15.54 3.92
N GLU A 93 -4.23 -15.78 5.07
CA GLU A 93 -3.54 -14.75 5.85
C GLU A 93 -2.37 -14.13 5.08
N ALA A 94 -1.55 -14.96 4.42
CA ALA A 94 -0.42 -14.50 3.62
C ALA A 94 -0.88 -13.59 2.46
N ALA A 95 -1.96 -13.95 1.76
CA ALA A 95 -2.52 -13.15 0.67
C ALA A 95 -3.06 -11.80 1.16
N VAL A 96 -3.80 -11.79 2.27
CA VAL A 96 -4.35 -10.55 2.88
C VAL A 96 -3.22 -9.64 3.36
N VAL A 97 -2.26 -10.19 4.12
CA VAL A 97 -1.08 -9.44 4.62
C VAL A 97 -0.29 -8.86 3.45
N CYS A 98 -0.04 -9.63 2.40
CA CYS A 98 0.67 -9.17 1.21
C CYS A 98 0.00 -7.94 0.58
N VAL A 99 -1.31 -7.96 0.38
CA VAL A 99 -2.04 -6.82 -0.20
C VAL A 99 -1.97 -5.60 0.73
N LEU A 100 -2.13 -5.78 2.04
CA LEU A 100 -2.04 -4.69 3.01
C LEU A 100 -0.64 -4.06 3.05
N LEU A 101 0.43 -4.87 2.96
CA LEU A 101 1.81 -4.38 2.91
C LEU A 101 2.11 -3.60 1.62
N LEU A 102 1.57 -4.03 0.48
CA LEU A 102 1.87 -3.44 -0.83
C LEU A 102 0.99 -2.24 -1.17
N ARG A 103 -0.21 -2.14 -0.60
CA ARG A 103 -1.21 -1.15 -0.97
C ARG A 103 -1.76 -0.32 0.20
N GLY A 104 -1.30 -0.60 1.43
CA GLY A 104 -1.82 0.10 2.62
C GLY A 104 -3.27 -0.28 2.94
N PRO A 105 -4.02 0.63 3.57
CA PRO A 105 -5.37 0.34 4.09
C PRO A 105 -6.38 -0.02 2.99
N GLN A 106 -7.12 -1.12 3.19
CA GLN A 106 -8.08 -1.68 2.23
C GLN A 106 -9.42 -1.99 2.88
N THR A 107 -10.52 -1.88 2.12
CA THR A 107 -11.82 -2.44 2.51
C THR A 107 -11.84 -3.97 2.27
N PRO A 108 -12.73 -4.73 2.92
CA PRO A 108 -12.88 -6.16 2.66
C PRO A 108 -13.17 -6.47 1.19
N GLY A 109 -13.98 -5.64 0.51
CA GLY A 109 -14.27 -5.80 -0.91
C GLY A 109 -13.04 -5.60 -1.81
N GLU A 110 -12.19 -4.59 -1.50
CA GLU A 110 -10.92 -4.38 -2.19
C GLU A 110 -9.96 -5.55 -1.96
N LEU A 111 -9.86 -6.06 -0.73
CA LEU A 111 -9.02 -7.23 -0.42
C LEU A 111 -9.45 -8.44 -1.23
N ARG A 112 -10.76 -8.76 -1.27
CA ARG A 112 -11.28 -9.89 -2.05
C ARG A 112 -10.84 -9.82 -3.52
N SER A 113 -10.99 -8.67 -4.15
CA SER A 113 -10.61 -8.48 -5.54
C SER A 113 -9.10 -8.52 -5.77
N ARG A 114 -8.31 -7.99 -4.82
CA ARG A 114 -6.85 -7.81 -4.98
C ARG A 114 -6.04 -9.05 -4.58
N THR A 115 -6.61 -9.94 -3.77
CA THR A 115 -5.98 -11.22 -3.40
C THR A 115 -6.16 -12.31 -4.45
N ASP A 116 -7.06 -12.16 -5.40
CA ASP A 116 -7.51 -13.21 -6.32
C ASP A 116 -6.38 -14.00 -7.01
N ARG A 117 -5.28 -13.34 -7.37
CA ARG A 117 -4.10 -14.00 -7.96
C ARG A 117 -3.26 -14.81 -6.97
N MET A 118 -3.42 -14.57 -5.67
CA MET A 118 -2.67 -15.24 -4.60
C MET A 118 -3.53 -16.26 -3.87
N TYR A 119 -4.77 -15.88 -3.57
CA TYR A 119 -5.79 -16.74 -2.99
C TYR A 119 -7.17 -16.21 -3.37
N HIS A 120 -7.99 -17.07 -3.95
CA HIS A 120 -9.38 -16.74 -4.29
C HIS A 120 -10.29 -16.92 -3.08
N PHE A 121 -10.96 -15.85 -2.65
CA PHE A 121 -11.97 -15.88 -1.60
C PHE A 121 -13.36 -15.93 -2.21
N GLU A 122 -14.13 -16.97 -1.89
CA GLU A 122 -15.49 -17.14 -2.43
C GLU A 122 -16.46 -16.11 -1.87
N ALA A 123 -16.42 -15.88 -0.54
CA ALA A 123 -17.30 -14.97 0.17
C ALA A 123 -16.54 -13.79 0.81
N LEU A 124 -17.25 -12.70 1.04
CA LEU A 124 -16.71 -11.54 1.75
C LEU A 124 -16.46 -11.88 3.23
N ASP A 125 -17.28 -12.76 3.80
CA ASP A 125 -17.17 -13.21 5.19
C ASP A 125 -15.87 -13.98 5.44
N ASP A 126 -15.32 -14.65 4.43
CA ASP A 126 -14.02 -15.33 4.53
C ASP A 126 -12.87 -14.31 4.72
N ILE A 127 -12.95 -13.17 4.03
CA ILE A 127 -12.00 -12.05 4.20
C ILE A 127 -12.13 -11.47 5.61
N VAL A 128 -13.35 -11.19 6.06
CA VAL A 128 -13.60 -10.62 7.40
C VAL A 128 -13.06 -11.58 8.47
N SER A 129 -13.38 -12.86 8.38
CA SER A 129 -12.89 -13.89 9.31
C SER A 129 -11.35 -13.98 9.31
N THR A 130 -10.71 -13.80 8.14
CA THR A 130 -9.24 -13.80 8.05
C THR A 130 -8.64 -12.56 8.71
N LEU A 131 -9.26 -11.39 8.51
CA LEU A 131 -8.85 -10.13 9.14
C LEU A 131 -9.02 -10.18 10.66
N ASP A 132 -10.12 -10.78 11.15
CA ASP A 132 -10.37 -10.94 12.58
C ASP A 132 -9.32 -11.86 13.22
N ARG A 133 -8.94 -12.96 12.55
CA ARG A 133 -7.84 -13.82 13.02
C ARG A 133 -6.52 -13.08 13.09
N LEU A 134 -6.19 -12.26 12.09
CA LEU A 134 -4.98 -11.43 12.10
C LEU A 134 -5.02 -10.37 13.22
N ALA A 135 -6.19 -9.82 13.53
CA ALA A 135 -6.38 -8.86 14.62
C ALA A 135 -6.32 -9.49 16.02
N GLN A 136 -6.67 -10.78 16.15
CA GLN A 136 -6.66 -11.52 17.40
C GLN A 136 -5.30 -12.15 17.73
N ARG A 137 -4.31 -12.05 16.85
CA ARG A 137 -2.95 -12.54 17.12
C ARG A 137 -2.28 -11.72 18.23
N GLU A 138 -1.30 -12.30 18.88
CA GLU A 138 -0.46 -11.64 19.88
C GLU A 138 1.01 -11.61 19.42
N PRO A 139 1.54 -10.45 19.02
CA PRO A 139 0.85 -9.15 18.88
C PRO A 139 -0.10 -9.12 17.67
N PRO A 140 -1.11 -8.22 17.67
CA PRO A 140 -2.04 -8.10 16.56
C PRO A 140 -1.32 -7.64 15.29
N LEU A 141 -1.71 -8.18 14.13
CA LEU A 141 -1.06 -7.93 12.84
C LEU A 141 -1.92 -7.10 11.88
N ALA A 142 -3.21 -6.98 12.17
CA ALA A 142 -4.14 -6.13 11.42
C ALA A 142 -5.09 -5.39 12.38
N ARG A 143 -5.64 -4.27 11.91
CA ARG A 143 -6.62 -3.48 12.65
C ARG A 143 -7.60 -2.82 11.70
N VAL A 144 -8.85 -2.68 12.15
CA VAL A 144 -9.83 -1.83 11.48
C VAL A 144 -9.56 -0.37 11.82
N LEU A 145 -9.58 0.49 10.80
CA LEU A 145 -9.48 1.94 10.96
C LEU A 145 -10.88 2.55 11.19
N PRO A 146 -10.95 3.66 11.94
CA PRO A 146 -12.18 4.44 12.04
C PRO A 146 -12.71 4.80 10.65
N ARG A 147 -14.04 4.79 10.50
CA ARG A 147 -14.66 5.19 9.24
C ARG A 147 -14.35 6.65 8.95
N GLN A 148 -13.88 6.91 7.74
CA GLN A 148 -13.75 8.28 7.28
C GLN A 148 -15.14 8.86 6.92
N PRO A 149 -15.40 10.14 7.19
CA PRO A 149 -16.62 10.81 6.78
C PRO A 149 -16.87 10.60 5.27
N GLY A 150 -18.10 10.20 4.91
CA GLY A 150 -18.46 9.94 3.51
C GLY A 150 -18.15 8.54 2.98
N THR A 151 -17.50 7.66 3.74
CA THR A 151 -17.24 6.27 3.32
C THR A 151 -18.26 5.31 3.92
N LYS A 152 -18.72 4.34 3.10
CA LYS A 152 -19.69 3.32 3.54
C LYS A 152 -19.04 2.18 4.34
N GLU A 153 -17.78 1.88 4.09
CA GLU A 153 -17.05 0.72 4.63
C GLU A 153 -15.82 1.16 5.42
N SER A 154 -15.51 0.40 6.46
CA SER A 154 -14.27 0.54 7.22
C SER A 154 -13.10 -0.05 6.42
N ARG A 155 -11.92 0.54 6.57
CA ARG A 155 -10.67 0.00 6.01
C ARG A 155 -9.89 -0.73 7.08
N TYR A 156 -9.18 -1.76 6.68
CA TYR A 156 -8.24 -2.49 7.52
C TYR A 156 -6.82 -2.16 7.10
N THR A 157 -5.93 -2.07 8.08
CA THR A 157 -4.49 -1.84 7.85
C THR A 157 -3.67 -2.90 8.57
N HIS A 158 -2.45 -3.11 8.10
CA HIS A 158 -1.47 -3.93 8.83
C HIS A 158 -0.87 -3.15 10.01
N LEU A 159 -0.35 -3.87 11.01
CA LEU A 159 0.34 -3.31 12.18
C LEU A 159 1.85 -3.59 12.19
N PHE A 160 2.42 -4.00 11.07
CA PHE A 160 3.86 -4.25 10.94
C PHE A 160 4.71 -2.97 11.08
N SER A 161 4.15 -1.80 10.80
CA SER A 161 4.79 -0.49 10.96
C SER A 161 4.42 0.22 12.26
N GLY A 162 3.85 -0.51 13.22
CA GLY A 162 3.30 0.06 14.44
C GLY A 162 1.84 0.47 14.29
N GLU A 163 1.31 1.14 15.30
CA GLU A 163 -0.06 1.65 15.24
C GLU A 163 -0.14 2.83 14.26
N PRO A 164 -1.11 2.81 13.33
CA PRO A 164 -1.35 3.94 12.47
C PRO A 164 -1.77 5.14 13.32
N PRO A 165 -1.36 6.38 12.96
CA PRO A 165 -1.84 7.57 13.63
C PRO A 165 -3.36 7.58 13.56
N MET A 166 -4.00 7.49 14.71
CA MET A 166 -5.46 7.66 14.81
C MET A 166 -5.75 9.10 14.38
N PRO A 167 -6.64 9.34 13.42
CA PRO A 167 -7.16 10.69 13.27
C PRO A 167 -7.82 11.03 14.61
N ASP A 168 -7.25 12.01 15.30
CA ASP A 168 -7.83 12.52 16.53
C ASP A 168 -9.32 12.75 16.28
N ALA A 169 -10.14 12.17 17.13
CA ALA A 169 -11.52 12.56 17.29
C ALA A 169 -11.46 14.00 17.85
N ALA A 170 -11.21 14.95 16.95
CA ALA A 170 -11.12 16.35 17.28
C ALA A 170 -12.50 16.87 17.62
N GLY A 171 -12.76 16.85 18.90
CA GLY A 171 -13.90 17.51 19.53
C GLY A 171 -13.65 17.68 21.01
N SER A 172 -12.67 18.49 21.39
CA SER A 172 -12.71 19.36 22.58
C SER A 172 -11.33 19.90 22.93
N ALA A 173 -11.14 21.19 22.66
CA ALA A 173 -10.43 22.25 23.38
C ALA A 173 -9.29 21.86 24.37
N ASP A 174 -8.09 22.32 24.22
CA ASP A 174 -7.50 23.54 24.79
C ASP A 174 -5.97 23.46 24.80
N MET A 175 -5.37 24.50 24.27
CA MET A 175 -4.11 25.16 24.59
C MET A 175 -2.96 24.40 25.28
N ALA A 176 -1.85 24.18 24.55
CA ALA A 176 -0.53 24.68 24.98
C ALA A 176 0.52 24.66 23.86
N ARG A 177 1.02 25.78 23.61
CA ARG A 177 1.94 26.40 22.68
C ARG A 177 3.39 25.96 22.85
N ALA A 178 4.06 25.62 21.74
CA ALA A 178 5.44 26.06 21.45
C ALA A 178 5.81 25.83 19.97
N PRO A 179 6.71 26.62 19.36
CA PRO A 179 6.61 27.03 17.97
C PRO A 179 7.49 26.21 17.03
N SER A 180 7.00 26.01 15.81
CA SER A 180 7.79 25.54 14.67
C SER A 180 7.60 26.44 13.46
N PRO A 181 8.58 26.56 12.57
CA PRO A 181 8.64 27.66 11.61
C PRO A 181 7.63 27.55 10.48
N ALA A 182 7.15 28.71 10.11
CA ALA A 182 6.13 29.00 9.14
C ALA A 182 6.33 28.34 7.76
N TYR A 183 5.28 27.65 7.28
CA TYR A 183 4.90 27.71 5.88
C TYR A 183 3.46 28.24 5.82
N ALA A 184 3.34 29.45 5.34
CA ALA A 184 2.08 30.18 5.23
C ALA A 184 1.18 29.55 4.15
N GLY A 185 -0.07 29.27 4.53
CA GLY A 185 -1.12 28.81 3.63
C GLY A 185 -2.41 28.56 4.38
N THR A 186 -2.91 29.57 5.13
CA THR A 186 -4.23 29.53 5.75
C THR A 186 -5.28 29.98 4.74
N GLY A 187 -5.77 29.02 3.91
CA GLY A 187 -7.07 29.18 3.26
C GLY A 187 -8.08 28.31 4.01
N SER A 188 -9.20 28.89 4.38
CA SER A 188 -10.36 28.17 4.92
C SER A 188 -10.76 27.00 4.01
N ALA A 189 -11.34 25.93 4.56
CA ALA A 189 -11.89 24.84 3.75
C ALA A 189 -12.88 25.36 2.69
N SER A 190 -13.57 26.45 2.98
CA SER A 190 -14.42 27.19 2.05
C SER A 190 -13.62 27.79 0.89
N ASP A 191 -12.47 28.39 1.15
CA ASP A 191 -11.63 28.99 0.09
C ASP A 191 -11.04 27.93 -0.85
N ARG A 192 -10.71 26.75 -0.30
CA ARG A 192 -10.27 25.60 -1.10
C ARG A 192 -11.37 25.02 -1.97
N LEU A 193 -12.61 24.96 -1.46
CA LEU A 193 -13.77 24.53 -2.23
C LEU A 193 -14.04 25.51 -3.38
N THR A 194 -14.03 26.80 -3.11
CA THR A 194 -14.21 27.83 -4.14
C THR A 194 -13.14 27.75 -5.21
N THR A 195 -11.86 27.60 -4.82
CA THR A 195 -10.76 27.45 -5.78
C THR A 195 -10.91 26.19 -6.65
N LEU A 196 -11.33 25.06 -6.06
CA LEU A 196 -11.58 23.81 -6.80
C LEU A 196 -12.78 23.94 -7.74
N GLU A 197 -13.84 24.63 -7.34
CA GLU A 197 -15.02 24.90 -8.18
C GLU A 197 -14.64 25.76 -9.39
N GLU A 198 -13.83 26.79 -9.19
CA GLU A 198 -13.31 27.64 -10.26
C GLU A 198 -12.40 26.85 -11.21
N GLU A 199 -11.53 25.97 -10.68
CA GLU A 199 -10.63 25.15 -11.51
C GLU A 199 -11.45 24.12 -12.33
N VAL A 200 -12.47 23.49 -11.76
CA VAL A 200 -13.39 22.60 -12.47
C VAL A 200 -14.17 23.34 -13.55
N ALA A 201 -14.64 24.56 -13.29
CA ALA A 201 -15.32 25.37 -14.28
C ALA A 201 -14.39 25.72 -15.45
N ARG A 202 -13.14 26.11 -15.18
CA ARG A 202 -12.14 26.41 -16.21
C ARG A 202 -11.84 25.17 -17.06
N LEU A 203 -11.60 24.01 -16.46
CA LEU A 203 -11.32 22.77 -17.17
C LEU A 203 -12.48 22.33 -18.08
N ARG A 204 -13.73 22.54 -17.63
CA ARG A 204 -14.91 22.26 -18.45
C ARG A 204 -14.99 23.18 -19.65
N GLN A 205 -14.63 24.44 -19.51
CA GLN A 205 -14.61 25.40 -20.63
C GLN A 205 -13.54 25.01 -21.64
N GLU A 206 -12.30 24.74 -21.21
CA GLU A 206 -11.19 24.27 -22.06
C GLU A 206 -11.56 22.97 -22.81
N LEU A 207 -12.20 22.02 -22.14
CA LEU A 207 -12.70 20.80 -22.76
C LEU A 207 -13.75 21.08 -23.87
N SER A 208 -14.67 22.02 -23.61
CA SER A 208 -15.68 22.43 -24.59
C SER A 208 -15.04 23.08 -25.82
N GLU A 209 -14.05 23.93 -25.62
CA GLU A 209 -13.31 24.58 -26.70
C GLU A 209 -12.56 23.57 -27.58
N VAL A 210 -11.86 22.60 -26.96
CA VAL A 210 -11.18 21.51 -27.67
C VAL A 210 -12.18 20.65 -28.46
N GLN A 211 -13.35 20.34 -27.86
CA GLN A 211 -14.40 19.61 -28.59
C GLN A 211 -14.93 20.36 -29.80
N GLN A 212 -15.12 21.68 -29.68
CA GLN A 212 -15.53 22.53 -30.80
C GLN A 212 -14.46 22.59 -31.93
N GLN A 213 -13.18 22.73 -31.52
CA GLN A 213 -12.05 22.70 -32.50
C GLN A 213 -11.98 21.36 -33.22
N LEU A 214 -12.14 20.25 -32.46
CA LEU A 214 -12.14 18.92 -33.09
C LEU A 214 -13.34 18.72 -34.02
N ALA A 215 -14.51 19.23 -33.66
CA ALA A 215 -15.68 19.18 -34.56
C ALA A 215 -15.50 20.04 -35.81
N ALA A 216 -14.92 21.24 -35.67
CA ALA A 216 -14.57 22.09 -36.81
C ALA A 216 -13.51 21.44 -37.70
N PHE A 217 -12.49 20.84 -37.13
CA PHE A 217 -11.46 20.11 -37.85
C PHE A 217 -12.03 18.93 -38.67
N ARG A 218 -12.92 18.14 -38.05
CA ARG A 218 -13.59 17.03 -38.76
C ARG A 218 -14.39 17.49 -39.98
N LYS A 219 -15.08 18.64 -39.87
CA LYS A 219 -15.86 19.21 -40.99
C LYS A 219 -14.99 19.68 -42.17
N GLN A 220 -13.67 19.87 -41.98
CA GLN A 220 -12.76 20.23 -43.06
C GLN A 220 -12.31 19.03 -43.91
N PHE A 221 -12.58 17.83 -43.45
CA PHE A 221 -12.18 16.57 -44.09
C PHE A 221 -13.38 15.72 -44.57
N GLU A 222 -14.62 16.19 -44.38
CA GLU A 222 -15.83 15.66 -45.02
C GLU A 222 -16.20 16.50 -46.27
#